data_40cf11daced33b3008da30ab1c28aab6
#
_entry.id   40cf11daced33b3008da30ab1c28aab6
#
_cell.length_a   1.000
_cell.length_b   1.000
_cell.length_c   1.000
_cell.angle_alpha   90.00
_cell.angle_beta   90.00
_cell.angle_gamma   90.00
#
_symmetry.space_group_name_H-M   'P 1'
#
loop_
_entity.id
_entity.type
_entity.pdbx_description
1 polymer ?
#
loop_
_entity_poly.entity_id
_entity_poly.type
_entity_poly.pdbx_seq_one_letter_code
_entity_poly.pdbx_strand_id
1 'polypeptide(L)'
;MNIRFLISFFSLSLVISCLSAQSVESCCIENVQSRFSLTKASIKNNNIRNVDTIAMVYIRGGVFAMGSNLYSDTQPIHEVELSDFWMDEHEVTNEQFALFVQETGYITLAERSLDPKDFPGVDPILLRPSSVVFTAPEKVKNLNNYQNWWNLVEGASWRYPEGKNSTIVGREKHPVVHIAYEDAEAYATWAGKRLPTEAEWEYAARGGMDGSSLYYWGNELKPNNSWYANIYQGTFPVLNTKEDGFETTAKVKSFPANAFGLYDMSGNVWEWCSDYYQPKYTAEKVQNPKGPEHSYDPLEPNIIKRVNRGGSFLCNDQYCERYKANTRGKADVNTSTNNVGFRCVKDI
;
A
#
# COMPACT_ATOMS: atom_id res chain seq x y z
N MET A 1 83.09 -8.29 8.82
CA MET A 1 82.15 -8.43 9.91
C MET A 1 80.76 -8.05 9.32
N ASN A 2 79.98 -9.06 8.90
CA ASN A 2 78.79 -8.91 8.12
C ASN A 2 77.55 -8.92 9.06
N ILE A 3 76.81 -7.90 9.00
CA ILE A 3 75.49 -7.85 9.64
C ILE A 3 74.42 -7.79 8.54
N ARG A 4 73.70 -8.90 8.40
CA ARG A 4 72.55 -9.04 7.52
C ARG A 4 71.32 -8.38 8.21
N PHE A 5 70.68 -7.37 7.58
CA PHE A 5 69.37 -6.89 7.93
C PHE A 5 68.30 -7.70 7.20
N LEU A 6 67.43 -8.34 7.96
CA LEU A 6 66.20 -8.98 7.46
C LEU A 6 65.15 -7.85 7.28
N ILE A 7 64.71 -7.69 6.04
CA ILE A 7 63.54 -6.85 5.74
C ILE A 7 62.31 -7.75 5.74
N SER A 8 61.46 -7.58 6.76
CA SER A 8 60.15 -8.20 6.86
C SER A 8 59.16 -7.47 5.97
N PHE A 9 58.60 -8.14 4.96
CA PHE A 9 57.51 -7.64 4.14
C PHE A 9 56.19 -7.72 4.93
N PHE A 10 55.67 -6.59 5.39
CA PHE A 10 54.29 -6.46 5.81
C PHE A 10 53.43 -6.30 4.56
N SER A 11 52.68 -7.33 4.21
CA SER A 11 51.61 -7.26 3.22
C SER A 11 50.42 -6.50 3.82
N LEU A 12 50.27 -5.26 3.39
CA LEU A 12 49.11 -4.45 3.70
C LEU A 12 47.92 -4.93 2.85
N SER A 13 47.10 -5.82 3.41
CA SER A 13 45.83 -6.23 2.81
C SER A 13 44.89 -5.04 2.85
N LEU A 14 44.69 -4.39 1.69
CA LEU A 14 43.62 -3.43 1.49
C LEU A 14 42.28 -4.16 1.60
N VAL A 15 41.65 -4.09 2.73
CA VAL A 15 40.24 -4.42 2.87
C VAL A 15 39.43 -3.33 2.18
N ILE A 16 39.09 -3.55 0.92
CA ILE A 16 38.05 -2.78 0.24
C ILE A 16 36.74 -3.21 0.90
N SER A 17 36.33 -2.47 1.91
CA SER A 17 34.95 -2.52 2.37
C SER A 17 34.08 -2.01 1.22
N CYS A 18 33.46 -2.93 0.48
CA CYS A 18 32.28 -2.65 -0.30
C CYS A 18 31.22 -2.11 0.67
N LEU A 19 31.09 -0.80 0.72
CA LEU A 19 29.86 -0.18 1.15
C LEU A 19 28.81 -0.60 0.13
N SER A 20 28.12 -1.72 0.41
CA SER A 20 26.85 -2.02 -0.23
C SER A 20 25.95 -0.85 0.09
N ALA A 21 25.58 -0.08 -0.92
CA ALA A 21 24.44 0.82 -0.85
C ALA A 21 23.25 -0.04 -0.40
N GLN A 22 22.86 0.08 0.87
CA GLN A 22 21.60 -0.44 1.33
C GLN A 22 20.55 0.38 0.59
N SER A 23 19.92 -0.25 -0.42
CA SER A 23 18.76 0.27 -1.10
C SER A 23 17.75 0.66 -0.02
N VAL A 24 17.25 1.89 -0.09
CA VAL A 24 16.13 2.36 0.72
C VAL A 24 14.89 1.63 0.20
N GLU A 25 14.69 0.38 0.61
CA GLU A 25 13.64 -0.51 0.09
C GLU A 25 12.30 -0.36 0.78
N SER A 26 12.18 0.49 1.83
CA SER A 26 11.00 0.47 2.69
C SER A 26 10.38 1.85 2.87
N CYS A 27 9.47 2.20 1.99
CA CYS A 27 8.56 3.33 2.21
C CYS A 27 7.20 2.88 2.77
N CYS A 28 6.97 1.59 2.82
CA CYS A 28 5.82 0.99 3.45
C CYS A 28 6.07 0.90 4.96
N ILE A 29 5.02 0.84 5.74
CA ILE A 29 5.07 0.66 7.20
C ILE A 29 5.56 -0.77 7.49
N GLU A 30 6.84 -1.03 7.24
CA GLU A 30 7.41 -2.37 7.35
C GLU A 30 7.70 -2.77 8.78
N ASN A 31 7.77 -1.82 9.73
CA ASN A 31 8.17 -2.08 11.11
C ASN A 31 7.29 -1.37 12.14
N VAL A 32 6.06 -1.04 11.81
CA VAL A 32 5.08 -0.75 12.85
C VAL A 32 4.75 -2.09 13.49
N GLN A 33 5.11 -2.28 14.75
CA GLN A 33 4.84 -3.52 15.48
C GLN A 33 3.41 -3.97 15.21
N SER A 34 3.27 -5.18 14.64
CA SER A 34 1.97 -5.81 14.42
C SER A 34 1.18 -5.76 15.72
N ARG A 35 -0.01 -5.19 15.64
CA ARG A 35 -0.86 -5.08 16.81
C ARG A 35 -1.45 -6.42 17.19
N PHE A 36 -1.57 -7.40 16.25
CA PHE A 36 -2.42 -8.55 16.50
C PHE A 36 -2.15 -9.78 15.64
N SER A 37 -2.24 -10.91 16.29
CA SER A 37 -2.71 -12.15 15.69
C SER A 37 -4.05 -12.52 16.38
N LEU A 38 -5.07 -12.78 15.53
CA LEU A 38 -6.30 -13.50 15.85
C LEU A 38 -7.46 -12.72 16.51
N THR A 39 -8.44 -12.37 15.70
CA THR A 39 -9.85 -12.79 15.89
C THR A 39 -10.64 -12.52 14.62
N LYS A 40 -11.16 -13.56 13.98
CA LYS A 40 -12.09 -13.45 12.85
C LYS A 40 -13.44 -12.93 13.36
N ALA A 41 -13.81 -11.72 12.97
CA ALA A 41 -15.19 -11.28 13.08
C ALA A 41 -16.04 -12.05 12.03
N SER A 42 -17.00 -12.84 12.47
CA SER A 42 -17.92 -13.52 11.56
C SER A 42 -19.01 -12.55 11.09
N ILE A 43 -18.98 -12.21 9.80
CA ILE A 43 -20.05 -11.46 9.15
C ILE A 43 -21.25 -12.39 9.02
N LYS A 44 -22.37 -12.04 9.66
CA LYS A 44 -23.65 -12.69 9.40
C LYS A 44 -24.13 -12.28 8.00
N ASN A 45 -24.20 -13.22 7.08
CA ASN A 45 -24.79 -13.05 5.76
C ASN A 45 -26.26 -12.62 5.88
N ASN A 46 -26.53 -11.33 5.87
CA ASN A 46 -27.87 -10.78 5.72
C ASN A 46 -27.98 -10.23 4.29
N ASN A 47 -28.81 -10.90 3.49
CA ASN A 47 -29.35 -10.46 2.19
C ASN A 47 -28.51 -9.43 1.42
N ILE A 48 -27.67 -9.91 0.52
CA ILE A 48 -26.94 -9.10 -0.46
C ILE A 48 -27.97 -8.26 -1.23
N ARG A 49 -28.12 -6.99 -0.88
CA ARG A 49 -28.74 -6.02 -1.76
C ARG A 49 -27.68 -5.61 -2.77
N ASN A 50 -28.08 -5.55 -4.03
CA ASN A 50 -27.21 -5.05 -5.11
C ASN A 50 -27.03 -3.52 -4.93
N VAL A 51 -26.20 -3.11 -3.96
CA VAL A 51 -25.86 -1.72 -3.72
C VAL A 51 -24.62 -1.42 -4.55
N ASP A 52 -24.83 -1.23 -5.84
CA ASP A 52 -23.78 -0.82 -6.77
C ASP A 52 -23.53 0.68 -6.56
N THR A 53 -22.67 1.01 -5.58
CA THR A 53 -22.40 2.40 -5.18
C THR A 53 -21.23 3.04 -5.93
N ILE A 54 -20.43 2.23 -6.65
CA ILE A 54 -19.29 2.69 -7.47
C ILE A 54 -19.51 2.20 -8.89
N ALA A 55 -19.35 3.09 -9.86
CA ALA A 55 -19.27 2.68 -11.26
C ALA A 55 -18.09 1.74 -11.45
N MET A 56 -18.34 0.64 -12.15
CA MET A 56 -17.31 -0.34 -12.47
C MET A 56 -16.94 -0.26 -13.94
N VAL A 57 -15.66 -0.41 -14.21
CA VAL A 57 -15.10 -0.49 -15.55
C VAL A 57 -14.93 -1.96 -15.93
N TYR A 58 -15.44 -2.34 -17.10
CA TYR A 58 -15.19 -3.65 -17.69
C TYR A 58 -13.74 -3.71 -18.20
N ILE A 59 -12.97 -4.63 -17.65
CA ILE A 59 -11.60 -4.89 -18.05
C ILE A 59 -11.57 -6.17 -18.86
N ARG A 60 -11.33 -6.04 -20.16
CA ARG A 60 -11.11 -7.20 -21.01
C ARG A 60 -9.79 -7.85 -20.62
N GLY A 61 -9.83 -9.12 -20.30
CA GLY A 61 -8.66 -9.91 -19.96
C GLY A 61 -7.67 -10.01 -21.13
N GLY A 62 -6.52 -10.55 -20.85
CA GLY A 62 -5.45 -10.71 -21.82
C GLY A 62 -4.16 -11.19 -21.19
N VAL A 63 -3.11 -11.21 -21.98
CA VAL A 63 -1.77 -11.65 -21.57
C VAL A 63 -0.87 -10.42 -21.42
N PHE A 64 -0.14 -10.36 -20.29
CA PHE A 64 0.82 -9.29 -20.05
C PHE A 64 2.07 -9.79 -19.30
N ALA A 65 3.15 -9.04 -19.39
CA ALA A 65 4.36 -9.29 -18.63
C ALA A 65 4.27 -8.58 -17.28
N MET A 66 3.93 -9.31 -16.21
CA MET A 66 3.83 -8.77 -14.85
C MET A 66 5.19 -8.59 -14.21
N GLY A 67 5.34 -7.53 -13.42
CA GLY A 67 6.57 -7.23 -12.68
C GLY A 67 7.48 -6.23 -13.37
N SER A 68 8.64 -6.01 -12.79
CA SER A 68 9.65 -5.07 -13.30
C SER A 68 11.05 -5.43 -12.80
N ASN A 69 12.07 -4.79 -13.39
CA ASN A 69 13.44 -4.87 -12.90
C ASN A 69 13.81 -3.73 -11.92
N LEU A 70 12.85 -2.93 -11.49
CA LEU A 70 13.08 -1.77 -10.61
C LEU A 70 13.46 -2.21 -9.20
N TYR A 71 12.82 -3.28 -8.69
CA TYR A 71 13.03 -3.78 -7.34
C TYR A 71 13.16 -5.31 -7.33
N SER A 72 13.84 -5.84 -6.32
CA SER A 72 14.03 -7.29 -6.17
C SER A 72 12.72 -8.04 -5.96
N ASP A 73 11.75 -7.42 -5.29
CA ASP A 73 10.45 -8.00 -4.97
C ASP A 73 9.44 -7.93 -6.13
N THR A 74 9.78 -7.21 -7.21
CA THR A 74 8.99 -7.19 -8.46
C THR A 74 9.55 -8.11 -9.54
N GLN A 75 10.49 -8.97 -9.19
CA GLN A 75 11.16 -9.91 -10.09
C GLN A 75 10.79 -11.36 -9.79
N PRO A 76 10.95 -12.26 -10.79
CA PRO A 76 11.24 -11.98 -12.19
C PRO A 76 10.00 -11.42 -12.92
N ILE A 77 10.23 -10.72 -14.05
CA ILE A 77 9.16 -10.43 -14.99
C ILE A 77 8.69 -11.77 -15.56
N HIS A 78 7.37 -12.00 -15.55
CA HIS A 78 6.78 -13.25 -15.99
C HIS A 78 5.45 -13.00 -16.71
N GLU A 79 5.02 -13.98 -17.51
CA GLU A 79 3.79 -13.86 -18.29
C GLU A 79 2.58 -14.26 -17.43
N VAL A 80 1.58 -13.38 -17.41
CA VAL A 80 0.29 -13.61 -16.74
C VAL A 80 -0.83 -13.47 -17.75
N GLU A 81 -1.76 -14.43 -17.74
CA GLU A 81 -3.00 -14.40 -18.50
C GLU A 81 -4.17 -14.19 -17.56
N LEU A 82 -5.01 -13.19 -17.83
CA LEU A 82 -6.20 -12.86 -17.04
C LEU A 82 -7.47 -13.05 -17.86
N SER A 83 -8.51 -13.55 -17.22
CA SER A 83 -9.88 -13.49 -17.71
C SER A 83 -10.45 -12.09 -17.56
N ASP A 84 -11.59 -11.84 -18.22
CA ASP A 84 -12.34 -10.59 -18.10
C ASP A 84 -12.86 -10.42 -16.65
N PHE A 85 -12.90 -9.17 -16.18
CA PHE A 85 -13.45 -8.81 -14.87
C PHE A 85 -13.94 -7.36 -14.85
N TRP A 86 -14.70 -7.02 -13.82
CA TRP A 86 -15.08 -5.64 -13.52
C TRP A 86 -14.21 -5.08 -12.39
N MET A 87 -13.80 -3.84 -12.49
CA MET A 87 -13.05 -3.12 -11.44
C MET A 87 -13.70 -1.80 -11.12
N ASP A 88 -13.76 -1.43 -9.84
CA ASP A 88 -14.19 -0.10 -9.41
C ASP A 88 -13.34 0.98 -10.09
N GLU A 89 -13.99 2.00 -10.63
CA GLU A 89 -13.30 3.05 -11.39
C GLU A 89 -12.33 3.89 -10.54
N HIS A 90 -12.50 3.91 -9.22
CA HIS A 90 -11.68 4.61 -8.24
C HIS A 90 -11.67 3.87 -6.89
N GLU A 91 -10.89 4.33 -5.93
CA GLU A 91 -10.89 3.79 -4.57
C GLU A 91 -12.26 3.97 -3.89
N VAL A 92 -12.58 3.10 -2.93
CA VAL A 92 -13.78 3.24 -2.09
C VAL A 92 -13.70 4.53 -1.28
N THR A 93 -14.74 5.36 -1.37
CA THR A 93 -14.78 6.66 -0.71
C THR A 93 -15.34 6.60 0.72
N ASN A 94 -15.13 7.67 1.48
CA ASN A 94 -15.69 7.81 2.83
C ASN A 94 -17.22 7.70 2.85
N GLU A 95 -17.93 8.29 1.87
CA GLU A 95 -19.40 8.20 1.80
C GLU A 95 -19.89 6.78 1.53
N GLN A 96 -19.17 6.02 0.67
CA GLN A 96 -19.51 4.64 0.35
C GLN A 96 -19.24 3.72 1.54
N PHE A 97 -18.11 3.91 2.21
CA PHE A 97 -17.77 3.14 3.42
C PHE A 97 -18.73 3.49 4.58
N ALA A 98 -19.16 4.75 4.69
CA ALA A 98 -20.16 5.17 5.67
C ALA A 98 -21.51 4.44 5.47
N LEU A 99 -21.94 4.26 4.21
CA LEU A 99 -23.14 3.49 3.89
C LEU A 99 -23.01 2.02 4.34
N PHE A 100 -21.88 1.37 4.04
CA PHE A 100 -21.58 0.02 4.53
C PHE A 100 -21.71 -0.07 6.05
N VAL A 101 -21.05 0.85 6.78
CA VAL A 101 -21.11 0.86 8.24
C VAL A 101 -22.52 1.14 8.75
N GLN A 102 -23.26 2.04 8.11
CA GLN A 102 -24.64 2.33 8.47
C GLN A 102 -25.56 1.12 8.31
N GLU A 103 -25.41 0.35 7.23
CA GLU A 103 -26.27 -0.82 6.97
C GLU A 103 -25.90 -2.05 7.81
N THR A 104 -24.62 -2.21 8.16
CA THR A 104 -24.12 -3.43 8.81
C THR A 104 -23.83 -3.28 10.30
N GLY A 105 -23.63 -2.05 10.77
CA GLY A 105 -23.10 -1.78 12.10
C GLY A 105 -21.63 -2.21 12.25
N TYR A 106 -20.89 -2.35 11.15
CA TYR A 106 -19.50 -2.81 11.18
C TYR A 106 -18.62 -1.87 11.99
N ILE A 107 -17.73 -2.45 12.77
CA ILE A 107 -16.72 -1.74 13.57
C ILE A 107 -15.35 -2.14 13.03
N THR A 108 -14.59 -1.17 12.50
CA THR A 108 -13.28 -1.43 11.93
C THR A 108 -12.24 -1.82 12.97
N LEU A 109 -11.15 -2.44 12.54
CA LEU A 109 -10.05 -2.81 13.43
C LEU A 109 -9.53 -1.61 14.24
N ALA A 110 -9.42 -0.45 13.60
CA ALA A 110 -8.99 0.80 14.25
C ALA A 110 -9.93 1.27 15.38
N GLU A 111 -11.21 0.94 15.28
CA GLU A 111 -12.25 1.33 16.24
C GLU A 111 -12.44 0.32 17.39
N ARG A 112 -11.76 -0.84 17.35
CA ARG A 112 -11.87 -1.88 18.39
C ARG A 112 -10.85 -1.70 19.49
N SER A 113 -11.30 -1.91 20.75
CA SER A 113 -10.38 -2.21 21.84
C SER A 113 -9.97 -3.68 21.79
N LEU A 114 -8.74 -3.95 22.18
CA LEU A 114 -8.20 -5.28 22.24
C LEU A 114 -8.31 -5.87 23.64
N ASP A 115 -8.53 -7.16 23.73
CA ASP A 115 -8.57 -7.83 25.02
C ASP A 115 -7.13 -7.95 25.58
N PRO A 116 -6.81 -7.36 26.76
CA PRO A 116 -5.50 -7.48 27.36
C PRO A 116 -5.04 -8.93 27.61
N LYS A 117 -5.98 -9.88 27.69
CA LYS A 117 -5.67 -11.30 27.85
C LYS A 117 -4.95 -11.90 26.64
N ASP A 118 -5.25 -11.38 25.45
CA ASP A 118 -4.62 -11.81 24.19
C ASP A 118 -3.23 -11.18 24.00
N PHE A 119 -2.90 -10.17 24.84
CA PHE A 119 -1.67 -9.37 24.73
C PHE A 119 -0.94 -9.24 26.08
N PRO A 120 -0.46 -10.35 26.67
CA PRO A 120 0.20 -10.31 27.96
C PRO A 120 1.49 -9.47 27.90
N GLY A 121 1.59 -8.49 28.82
CA GLY A 121 2.77 -7.61 28.93
C GLY A 121 2.76 -6.38 28.03
N VAL A 122 1.73 -6.19 27.19
CA VAL A 122 1.54 -4.95 26.41
C VAL A 122 0.87 -3.91 27.31
N ASP A 123 1.36 -2.66 27.23
CA ASP A 123 0.74 -1.53 27.93
C ASP A 123 -0.74 -1.39 27.49
N PRO A 124 -1.71 -1.40 28.44
CA PRO A 124 -3.13 -1.27 28.12
C PRO A 124 -3.49 -0.04 27.29
N ILE A 125 -2.68 1.01 27.33
CA ILE A 125 -2.91 2.21 26.52
C ILE A 125 -2.77 1.91 25.01
N LEU A 126 -1.88 0.97 24.64
CA LEU A 126 -1.67 0.54 23.26
C LEU A 126 -2.77 -0.40 22.74
N LEU A 127 -3.62 -0.90 23.66
CA LEU A 127 -4.76 -1.77 23.33
C LEU A 127 -6.06 -1.00 23.08
N ARG A 128 -6.04 0.32 23.23
CA ARG A 128 -7.18 1.19 22.96
C ARG A 128 -7.40 1.33 21.43
N PRO A 129 -8.65 1.67 21.01
CA PRO A 129 -8.91 2.00 19.62
C PRO A 129 -7.94 3.04 19.11
N SER A 130 -7.21 2.73 18.06
CA SER A 130 -6.15 3.60 17.53
C SER A 130 -5.69 3.11 16.17
N SER A 131 -5.06 3.99 15.41
CA SER A 131 -4.47 3.68 14.13
C SER A 131 -3.19 4.49 13.91
N VAL A 132 -2.42 4.11 12.90
CA VAL A 132 -1.14 4.77 12.62
C VAL A 132 -1.38 5.98 11.72
N VAL A 133 -0.83 7.12 12.13
CA VAL A 133 -0.98 8.41 11.44
C VAL A 133 0.39 8.94 11.06
N PHE A 134 0.55 9.33 9.81
CA PHE A 134 1.69 10.14 9.39
C PHE A 134 1.55 11.55 9.95
N THR A 135 2.62 12.03 10.58
CA THR A 135 2.74 13.40 11.07
C THR A 135 4.09 13.95 10.65
N ALA A 136 4.09 14.98 9.81
CA ALA A 136 5.33 15.61 9.36
C ALA A 136 6.12 16.15 10.56
N PRO A 137 7.38 15.72 10.76
CA PRO A 137 8.21 16.25 11.83
C PRO A 137 8.83 17.58 11.42
N GLU A 138 9.18 18.44 12.38
CA GLU A 138 9.89 19.69 12.08
C GLU A 138 11.24 19.45 11.40
N LYS A 139 11.91 18.36 11.74
CA LYS A 139 13.20 17.95 11.16
C LYS A 139 13.46 16.46 11.35
N VAL A 140 14.22 15.87 10.45
CA VAL A 140 14.77 14.53 10.58
C VAL A 140 16.28 14.54 10.36
N LYS A 141 17.00 13.64 11.04
CA LYS A 141 18.44 13.43 10.82
C LYS A 141 18.73 12.55 9.61
N ASN A 142 17.88 11.56 9.39
CA ASN A 142 17.94 10.63 8.26
C ASN A 142 16.57 9.96 8.09
N LEU A 143 16.39 9.24 6.99
CA LEU A 143 15.15 8.54 6.66
C LEU A 143 15.06 7.10 7.20
N ASN A 144 16.05 6.65 7.99
CA ASN A 144 16.09 5.26 8.48
C ASN A 144 15.20 5.01 9.69
N ASN A 145 14.71 6.04 10.36
CA ASN A 145 13.84 5.91 11.52
C ASN A 145 12.44 6.46 11.22
N TYR A 146 11.61 5.60 10.68
CA TYR A 146 10.21 5.89 10.33
C TYR A 146 9.35 6.28 11.56
N GLN A 147 9.72 5.90 12.79
CA GLN A 147 9.03 6.32 14.01
C GLN A 147 9.07 7.84 14.25
N ASN A 148 9.90 8.58 13.53
CA ASN A 148 9.92 10.03 13.59
C ASN A 148 8.67 10.66 12.95
N TRP A 149 7.94 9.96 12.08
CA TRP A 149 6.76 10.49 11.38
C TRP A 149 5.55 9.56 11.39
N TRP A 150 5.69 8.30 11.84
CA TRP A 150 4.58 7.40 12.04
C TRP A 150 4.25 7.26 13.51
N ASN A 151 3.03 7.65 13.90
CA ASN A 151 2.58 7.67 15.27
C ASN A 151 1.32 6.84 15.44
N LEU A 152 1.26 6.01 16.49
CA LEU A 152 0.03 5.36 16.90
C LEU A 152 -0.83 6.39 17.63
N VAL A 153 -1.99 6.74 17.04
CA VAL A 153 -2.86 7.79 17.55
C VAL A 153 -4.17 7.20 18.05
N GLU A 154 -4.46 7.41 19.36
CA GLU A 154 -5.70 6.96 19.98
C GLU A 154 -6.91 7.64 19.35
N GLY A 155 -7.89 6.82 18.91
CA GLY A 155 -9.11 7.26 18.28
C GLY A 155 -8.96 7.65 16.80
N ALA A 156 -7.77 7.51 16.19
CA ALA A 156 -7.63 7.59 14.76
C ALA A 156 -8.34 6.42 14.11
N SER A 157 -9.14 6.71 13.09
CA SER A 157 -9.97 5.75 12.36
C SER A 157 -10.43 6.36 11.04
N TRP A 158 -11.17 5.62 10.24
CA TRP A 158 -11.74 6.14 9.01
C TRP A 158 -12.62 7.39 9.19
N ARG A 159 -13.28 7.54 10.38
CA ARG A 159 -14.09 8.72 10.72
C ARG A 159 -13.26 9.91 11.20
N TYR A 160 -12.08 9.63 11.76
CA TYR A 160 -11.19 10.59 12.40
C TYR A 160 -9.76 10.38 11.93
N PRO A 161 -9.43 10.74 10.67
CA PRO A 161 -8.17 10.34 10.03
C PRO A 161 -6.90 10.86 10.71
N GLU A 162 -6.96 11.97 11.40
CA GLU A 162 -5.84 12.53 12.17
C GLU A 162 -6.04 12.37 13.71
N GLY A 163 -6.99 11.53 14.14
CA GLY A 163 -7.36 11.31 15.55
C GLY A 163 -8.65 12.01 15.96
N LYS A 164 -9.03 11.92 17.24
CA LYS A 164 -10.35 12.32 17.80
C LYS A 164 -10.83 13.72 17.46
N ASN A 165 -9.94 14.66 17.13
CA ASN A 165 -10.27 16.04 16.81
C ASN A 165 -10.39 16.30 15.30
N SER A 166 -10.22 15.29 14.49
CA SER A 166 -10.38 15.37 13.03
C SER A 166 -11.77 14.91 12.59
N THR A 167 -12.09 15.08 11.31
CA THR A 167 -13.38 14.70 10.74
C THR A 167 -13.25 14.42 9.25
N ILE A 168 -14.14 13.58 8.73
CA ILE A 168 -14.33 13.37 7.29
C ILE A 168 -15.36 14.31 6.67
N VAL A 169 -15.96 15.20 7.43
CA VAL A 169 -16.91 16.22 6.90
C VAL A 169 -16.18 17.08 5.86
N GLY A 170 -16.74 17.15 4.65
CA GLY A 170 -16.10 17.78 3.49
C GLY A 170 -15.10 16.90 2.75
N ARG A 171 -14.86 15.67 3.23
CA ARG A 171 -14.03 14.65 2.59
C ARG A 171 -14.83 13.41 2.18
N GLU A 172 -16.12 13.55 1.92
CA GLU A 172 -17.03 12.43 1.58
C GLU A 172 -16.55 11.67 0.34
N LYS A 173 -15.98 12.40 -0.63
CA LYS A 173 -15.44 11.85 -1.89
C LYS A 173 -13.94 11.56 -1.85
N HIS A 174 -13.29 11.65 -0.71
CA HIS A 174 -11.93 11.17 -0.55
C HIS A 174 -11.93 9.65 -0.33
N PRO A 175 -10.85 8.94 -0.70
CA PRO A 175 -10.75 7.52 -0.39
C PRO A 175 -10.84 7.31 1.12
N VAL A 176 -11.49 6.24 1.51
CA VAL A 176 -11.49 5.81 2.90
C VAL A 176 -10.09 5.31 3.28
N VAL A 177 -9.63 5.69 4.46
CA VAL A 177 -8.33 5.31 5.00
C VAL A 177 -8.47 4.69 6.39
N HIS A 178 -7.38 4.24 6.99
CA HIS A 178 -7.38 3.48 8.25
C HIS A 178 -8.13 2.15 8.14
N ILE A 179 -8.00 1.53 6.98
CA ILE A 179 -8.64 0.26 6.64
C ILE A 179 -7.60 -0.86 6.76
N ALA A 180 -7.82 -1.78 7.70
CA ALA A 180 -7.08 -3.03 7.77
C ALA A 180 -7.58 -3.99 6.67
N TYR A 181 -6.84 -5.07 6.41
CA TYR A 181 -7.22 -6.01 5.35
C TYR A 181 -8.61 -6.60 5.56
N GLU A 182 -8.94 -7.00 6.79
CA GLU A 182 -10.28 -7.57 7.11
C GLU A 182 -11.41 -6.55 6.90
N ASP A 183 -11.17 -5.25 7.12
CA ASP A 183 -12.17 -4.20 6.90
C ASP A 183 -12.49 -4.06 5.41
N ALA A 184 -11.45 -4.10 4.56
CA ALA A 184 -11.60 -4.06 3.12
C ALA A 184 -12.31 -5.31 2.57
N GLU A 185 -11.98 -6.49 3.08
CA GLU A 185 -12.64 -7.76 2.72
C GLU A 185 -14.12 -7.79 3.14
N ALA A 186 -14.41 -7.23 4.32
CA ALA A 186 -15.78 -7.11 4.82
C ALA A 186 -16.64 -6.20 3.94
N TYR A 187 -16.12 -5.02 3.56
CA TYR A 187 -16.80 -4.12 2.62
C TYR A 187 -17.02 -4.79 1.27
N ALA A 188 -15.97 -5.40 0.69
CA ALA A 188 -16.06 -6.05 -0.61
C ALA A 188 -17.14 -7.14 -0.61
N THR A 189 -17.19 -7.97 0.43
CA THR A 189 -18.20 -9.01 0.61
C THR A 189 -19.61 -8.44 0.71
N TRP A 190 -19.81 -7.36 1.50
CA TRP A 190 -21.10 -6.68 1.61
C TRP A 190 -21.57 -6.10 0.26
N ALA A 191 -20.64 -5.54 -0.52
CA ALA A 191 -20.92 -4.99 -1.84
C ALA A 191 -21.14 -6.06 -2.94
N GLY A 192 -21.03 -7.35 -2.61
CA GLY A 192 -21.09 -8.45 -3.60
C GLY A 192 -19.91 -8.44 -4.57
N LYS A 193 -18.75 -7.98 -4.10
CA LYS A 193 -17.48 -7.83 -4.80
C LYS A 193 -16.38 -8.60 -4.04
N ARG A 194 -15.17 -8.49 -4.51
CA ARG A 194 -13.94 -8.98 -3.84
C ARG A 194 -12.80 -7.98 -4.01
N LEU A 195 -11.74 -8.16 -3.25
CA LEU A 195 -10.50 -7.44 -3.50
C LEU A 195 -9.84 -7.96 -4.80
N PRO A 196 -9.12 -7.10 -5.55
CA PRO A 196 -8.38 -7.54 -6.72
C PRO A 196 -7.22 -8.46 -6.32
N THR A 197 -6.87 -9.40 -7.18
CA THR A 197 -5.54 -10.00 -7.12
C THR A 197 -4.49 -8.97 -7.51
N GLU A 198 -3.25 -9.19 -7.08
CA GLU A 198 -2.15 -8.31 -7.46
C GLU A 198 -1.98 -8.21 -8.98
N ALA A 199 -2.17 -9.32 -9.68
CA ALA A 199 -2.09 -9.38 -11.12
C ALA A 199 -3.20 -8.58 -11.81
N GLU A 200 -4.45 -8.70 -11.33
CA GLU A 200 -5.57 -7.89 -11.82
C GLU A 200 -5.33 -6.40 -11.61
N TRP A 201 -4.82 -6.05 -10.44
CA TRP A 201 -4.52 -4.65 -10.10
C TRP A 201 -3.43 -4.08 -11.03
N GLU A 202 -2.31 -4.80 -11.22
CA GLU A 202 -1.22 -4.33 -12.08
C GLU A 202 -1.64 -4.22 -13.55
N TYR A 203 -2.36 -5.24 -14.07
CA TYR A 203 -2.89 -5.22 -15.43
C TYR A 203 -3.80 -4.01 -15.66
N ALA A 204 -4.72 -3.79 -14.73
CA ALA A 204 -5.65 -2.67 -14.76
C ALA A 204 -4.92 -1.32 -14.65
N ALA A 205 -3.93 -1.21 -13.75
CA ALA A 205 -3.15 0.02 -13.57
C ALA A 205 -2.36 0.41 -14.82
N ARG A 206 -1.81 -0.56 -15.54
CA ARG A 206 -1.09 -0.30 -16.79
C ARG A 206 -1.98 0.27 -17.90
N GLY A 207 -3.30 0.05 -17.85
CA GLY A 207 -4.24 0.61 -18.81
C GLY A 207 -3.95 0.20 -20.26
N GLY A 208 -3.39 -1.00 -20.50
CA GLY A 208 -3.00 -1.48 -21.81
C GLY A 208 -1.63 -0.98 -22.30
N MET A 209 -0.89 -0.20 -21.50
CA MET A 209 0.49 0.17 -21.82
C MET A 209 1.40 -1.05 -21.75
N ASP A 210 2.43 -1.08 -22.56
CA ASP A 210 3.46 -2.10 -22.45
C ASP A 210 4.24 -1.96 -21.12
N GLY A 211 4.92 -3.02 -20.73
CA GLY A 211 5.66 -3.07 -19.45
C GLY A 211 6.87 -2.14 -19.36
N SER A 212 7.18 -1.37 -20.40
CA SER A 212 8.32 -0.44 -20.45
C SER A 212 8.01 0.91 -19.79
N SER A 213 6.74 1.28 -19.69
CA SER A 213 6.32 2.56 -19.10
C SER A 213 6.38 2.53 -17.58
N LEU A 214 6.91 3.61 -16.98
CA LEU A 214 7.00 3.77 -15.53
C LEU A 214 5.63 4.04 -14.91
N TYR A 215 4.81 4.85 -15.58
CA TYR A 215 3.48 5.27 -15.13
C TYR A 215 2.44 4.89 -16.18
N TYR A 216 1.17 4.86 -15.80
CA TYR A 216 0.08 4.62 -16.76
C TYR A 216 -0.08 5.73 -17.81
N TRP A 217 0.60 6.86 -17.64
CA TRP A 217 0.62 7.99 -18.58
C TRP A 217 1.95 8.11 -19.36
N GLY A 218 2.91 7.20 -19.19
CA GLY A 218 4.21 7.19 -19.85
C GLY A 218 5.40 7.23 -18.91
N ASN A 219 6.49 7.88 -19.30
CA ASN A 219 7.75 7.87 -18.56
C ASN A 219 8.12 9.21 -17.91
N GLU A 220 7.38 10.28 -18.21
CA GLU A 220 7.61 11.59 -17.64
C GLU A 220 6.73 11.80 -16.40
N LEU A 221 7.32 12.21 -15.27
CA LEU A 221 6.58 12.41 -14.02
C LEU A 221 5.49 13.49 -14.14
N LYS A 222 5.81 14.58 -14.83
CA LYS A 222 4.92 15.74 -15.02
C LYS A 222 4.77 16.08 -16.51
N PRO A 223 4.06 15.29 -17.31
CA PRO A 223 3.84 15.61 -18.72
C PRO A 223 3.17 17.00 -18.85
N ASN A 224 3.70 17.82 -19.76
CA ASN A 224 3.21 19.19 -19.96
C ASN A 224 3.17 20.03 -18.66
N ASN A 225 4.07 19.76 -17.73
CA ASN A 225 4.15 20.39 -16.40
C ASN A 225 2.88 20.24 -15.54
N SER A 226 2.12 19.15 -15.74
CA SER A 226 0.91 18.84 -14.97
C SER A 226 1.12 17.58 -14.13
N TRP A 227 0.56 17.56 -12.91
CA TRP A 227 0.52 16.38 -12.09
C TRP A 227 -0.57 15.41 -12.57
N TYR A 228 -0.27 14.11 -12.53
CA TYR A 228 -1.17 13.02 -12.92
C TYR A 228 -1.49 12.08 -11.75
N ALA A 229 -0.93 12.37 -10.58
CA ALA A 229 -1.15 11.60 -9.36
C ALA A 229 -0.98 12.48 -8.12
N ASN A 230 -1.68 12.14 -7.04
CA ASN A 230 -1.45 12.72 -5.72
C ASN A 230 -0.28 11.98 -5.05
N ILE A 231 0.88 12.62 -5.02
CA ILE A 231 2.10 12.11 -4.39
C ILE A 231 2.77 13.21 -3.58
N TYR A 232 3.77 12.89 -2.77
CA TYR A 232 4.47 13.88 -1.95
C TYR A 232 5.44 14.72 -2.77
N GLN A 233 5.37 16.05 -2.64
CA GLN A 233 6.28 17.00 -3.28
C GLN A 233 7.11 17.74 -2.24
N GLY A 234 8.35 18.08 -2.58
CA GLY A 234 9.27 18.79 -1.67
C GLY A 234 10.18 17.84 -0.91
N THR A 235 10.41 18.07 0.37
CA THR A 235 11.42 17.34 1.18
C THR A 235 10.73 16.37 2.15
N PHE A 236 10.68 15.09 1.80
CA PHE A 236 10.08 14.08 2.67
C PHE A 236 10.94 13.84 3.94
N PRO A 237 10.30 13.66 5.11
CA PRO A 237 8.89 13.80 5.47
C PRO A 237 8.55 15.18 6.06
N VAL A 238 9.42 16.17 5.89
CA VAL A 238 9.40 17.46 6.62
C VAL A 238 8.51 18.50 5.95
N LEU A 239 8.53 18.57 4.62
CA LEU A 239 7.85 19.62 3.87
C LEU A 239 7.21 19.07 2.61
N ASN A 240 5.87 19.05 2.58
CA ASN A 240 5.12 18.87 1.35
C ASN A 240 4.80 20.24 0.74
N THR A 241 5.27 20.50 -0.48
CA THR A 241 5.02 21.77 -1.19
C THR A 241 3.63 21.82 -1.84
N LYS A 242 2.90 20.70 -1.87
CA LYS A 242 1.49 20.60 -2.37
C LYS A 242 1.32 21.10 -3.80
N GLU A 243 2.30 20.88 -4.65
CA GLU A 243 2.24 21.33 -6.05
C GLU A 243 1.13 20.66 -6.85
N ASP A 244 0.70 19.45 -6.44
CA ASP A 244 -0.45 18.73 -6.99
C ASP A 244 -1.80 19.24 -6.47
N GLY A 245 -1.80 20.15 -5.49
CA GLY A 245 -2.98 20.76 -4.87
C GLY A 245 -3.42 20.11 -3.56
N PHE A 246 -2.74 19.05 -3.07
CA PHE A 246 -3.17 18.28 -1.92
C PHE A 246 -2.07 18.12 -0.86
N GLU A 247 -2.46 18.10 0.39
CA GLU A 247 -1.55 17.84 1.52
C GLU A 247 -1.61 16.38 1.98
N THR A 248 -2.80 15.79 1.91
CA THR A 248 -3.11 14.42 2.27
C THR A 248 -3.85 13.77 1.09
N THR A 249 -4.85 12.94 1.33
CA THR A 249 -5.65 12.35 0.25
C THR A 249 -6.32 13.42 -0.62
N ALA A 250 -6.40 13.17 -1.91
CA ALA A 250 -7.25 13.91 -2.84
C ALA A 250 -8.65 13.27 -2.91
N LYS A 251 -9.67 14.03 -3.29
CA LYS A 251 -10.94 13.41 -3.69
C LYS A 251 -10.69 12.54 -4.92
N VAL A 252 -11.33 11.38 -4.98
CA VAL A 252 -11.21 10.48 -6.13
C VAL A 252 -11.50 11.20 -7.45
N LYS A 253 -10.85 10.78 -8.52
CA LYS A 253 -10.98 11.37 -9.87
C LYS A 253 -10.47 12.82 -9.97
N SER A 254 -9.53 13.21 -9.10
CA SER A 254 -8.88 14.53 -9.21
C SER A 254 -7.83 14.59 -10.32
N PHE A 255 -7.36 13.46 -10.77
CA PHE A 255 -6.35 13.32 -11.83
C PHE A 255 -6.92 12.54 -13.03
N PRO A 256 -6.26 12.60 -14.21
CA PRO A 256 -6.72 11.89 -15.39
C PRO A 256 -6.80 10.37 -15.20
N ALA A 257 -7.82 9.74 -15.77
CA ALA A 257 -7.92 8.29 -15.81
C ALA A 257 -6.85 7.69 -16.74
N ASN A 258 -6.51 6.42 -16.52
CA ASN A 258 -5.75 5.64 -17.47
C ASN A 258 -6.60 5.26 -18.70
N ALA A 259 -6.00 4.58 -19.68
CA ALA A 259 -6.69 4.25 -20.94
C ALA A 259 -7.85 3.24 -20.76
N PHE A 260 -7.96 2.55 -19.63
CA PHE A 260 -9.12 1.73 -19.29
C PHE A 260 -10.24 2.52 -18.60
N GLY A 261 -10.03 3.80 -18.26
CA GLY A 261 -11.00 4.64 -17.56
C GLY A 261 -10.90 4.53 -16.04
N LEU A 262 -9.81 3.98 -15.50
CA LEU A 262 -9.56 3.85 -14.08
C LEU A 262 -8.78 5.07 -13.56
N TYR A 263 -9.23 5.60 -12.42
CA TYR A 263 -8.63 6.76 -11.76
C TYR A 263 -7.75 6.34 -10.58
N ASP A 264 -6.83 7.22 -10.23
CA ASP A 264 -6.02 7.16 -9.02
C ASP A 264 -5.20 5.85 -8.86
N MET A 265 -4.85 5.21 -10.02
CA MET A 265 -4.01 4.00 -10.04
C MET A 265 -2.53 4.27 -9.69
N SER A 266 -2.20 5.50 -9.32
CA SER A 266 -0.88 5.93 -8.86
C SER A 266 -1.07 7.03 -7.82
N GLY A 267 -0.47 6.90 -6.65
CA GLY A 267 -0.59 7.86 -5.56
C GLY A 267 -1.89 7.74 -4.79
N ASN A 268 -2.34 8.80 -4.18
CA ASN A 268 -3.50 8.94 -3.32
C ASN A 268 -3.46 8.00 -2.11
N VAL A 269 -3.92 6.76 -2.20
CA VAL A 269 -3.78 5.77 -1.13
C VAL A 269 -3.25 4.45 -1.65
N TRP A 270 -2.51 3.73 -0.82
CA TRP A 270 -2.20 2.33 -1.05
C TRP A 270 -3.49 1.51 -1.09
N GLU A 271 -3.55 0.53 -1.98
CA GLU A 271 -4.72 -0.29 -2.17
C GLU A 271 -4.45 -1.76 -1.87
N TRP A 272 -5.24 -2.36 -0.99
CA TRP A 272 -5.15 -3.77 -0.65
C TRP A 272 -5.44 -4.67 -1.85
N CYS A 273 -4.56 -5.66 -2.05
CA CYS A 273 -4.78 -6.80 -2.93
C CYS A 273 -4.99 -8.08 -2.12
N SER A 274 -5.66 -9.08 -2.73
CA SER A 274 -5.97 -10.34 -2.06
C SER A 274 -4.77 -11.26 -1.83
N ASP A 275 -3.65 -10.97 -2.49
CA ASP A 275 -2.47 -11.84 -2.49
C ASP A 275 -1.66 -11.73 -1.19
N TYR A 276 -1.22 -12.86 -0.66
CA TYR A 276 -0.17 -12.86 0.35
C TYR A 276 1.14 -12.36 -0.24
N TYR A 277 1.92 -11.64 0.55
CA TYR A 277 3.22 -11.15 0.11
C TYR A 277 4.26 -12.27 0.12
N GLN A 278 5.05 -12.33 -0.95
CA GLN A 278 6.32 -13.07 -1.06
C GLN A 278 7.38 -12.15 -1.66
N PRO A 279 8.68 -12.29 -1.30
CA PRO A 279 9.73 -11.38 -1.72
C PRO A 279 10.14 -11.51 -3.19
N LYS A 280 9.53 -12.44 -3.93
CA LYS A 280 9.76 -12.66 -5.36
C LYS A 280 8.53 -13.31 -6.01
N TYR A 281 8.37 -13.06 -7.30
CA TYR A 281 7.44 -13.84 -8.13
C TYR A 281 8.04 -15.19 -8.55
N THR A 282 7.21 -16.06 -9.09
CA THR A 282 7.65 -17.24 -9.84
C THR A 282 7.92 -16.85 -11.29
N ALA A 283 8.85 -17.56 -11.96
CA ALA A 283 9.16 -17.28 -13.37
C ALA A 283 8.20 -17.97 -14.36
N GLU A 284 7.26 -18.75 -13.85
CA GLU A 284 6.34 -19.54 -14.66
C GLU A 284 5.23 -18.66 -15.24
N LYS A 285 4.76 -19.01 -16.44
CA LYS A 285 3.51 -18.47 -16.98
C LYS A 285 2.35 -18.97 -16.12
N VAL A 286 1.50 -18.04 -15.68
CA VAL A 286 0.34 -18.32 -14.83
C VAL A 286 -0.94 -17.75 -15.41
N GLN A 287 -2.06 -18.42 -15.13
CA GLN A 287 -3.40 -17.98 -15.53
C GLN A 287 -4.23 -17.68 -14.30
N ASN A 288 -4.84 -16.49 -14.27
CA ASN A 288 -5.67 -16.01 -13.16
C ASN A 288 -5.06 -16.29 -11.77
N PRO A 289 -3.80 -15.88 -11.52
CA PRO A 289 -3.12 -16.18 -10.26
C PRO A 289 -3.85 -15.56 -9.08
N LYS A 290 -3.89 -16.30 -7.97
CA LYS A 290 -4.47 -15.85 -6.69
C LYS A 290 -3.40 -15.57 -5.64
N GLY A 291 -2.14 -15.40 -6.09
CA GLY A 291 -1.00 -15.21 -5.22
C GLY A 291 -0.53 -16.50 -4.52
N PRO A 292 0.49 -16.41 -3.68
CA PRO A 292 1.02 -17.54 -2.92
C PRO A 292 0.06 -17.98 -1.81
N GLU A 293 0.17 -19.24 -1.37
CA GLU A 293 -0.67 -19.80 -0.30
C GLU A 293 -0.35 -19.23 1.08
N HIS A 294 0.87 -18.73 1.29
CA HIS A 294 1.36 -18.21 2.56
C HIS A 294 2.16 -16.93 2.39
N SER A 295 2.05 -16.06 3.37
CA SER A 295 2.88 -14.86 3.47
C SER A 295 4.28 -15.21 3.95
N TYR A 296 5.29 -14.59 3.36
CA TYR A 296 6.64 -14.62 3.87
C TYR A 296 7.36 -13.30 3.58
N ASP A 297 7.89 -12.69 4.62
CA ASP A 297 8.77 -11.54 4.53
C ASP A 297 10.05 -11.86 5.33
N PRO A 298 11.23 -11.93 4.69
CA PRO A 298 12.47 -12.26 5.39
C PRO A 298 12.86 -11.24 6.49
N LEU A 299 12.36 -10.01 6.41
CA LEU A 299 12.59 -8.98 7.42
C LEU A 299 11.67 -9.14 8.64
N GLU A 300 10.47 -9.69 8.45
CA GLU A 300 9.46 -9.89 9.49
C GLU A 300 8.75 -11.24 9.29
N PRO A 301 9.45 -12.38 9.49
CA PRO A 301 8.98 -13.71 9.08
C PRO A 301 7.74 -14.21 9.84
N ASN A 302 7.44 -13.61 10.98
CA ASN A 302 6.29 -13.97 11.83
C ASN A 302 5.07 -13.08 11.61
N ILE A 303 5.15 -12.09 10.70
CA ILE A 303 4.06 -11.16 10.41
C ILE A 303 3.39 -11.56 9.11
N ILE A 304 2.09 -11.76 9.16
CA ILE A 304 1.29 -12.03 7.96
C ILE A 304 1.09 -10.72 7.19
N LYS A 305 1.63 -10.69 5.97
CA LYS A 305 1.50 -9.53 5.09
C LYS A 305 0.74 -9.87 3.82
N ARG A 306 -0.03 -8.89 3.37
CA ARG A 306 -0.62 -8.90 2.03
C ARG A 306 -0.02 -7.80 1.17
N VAL A 307 -0.17 -7.98 -0.13
CA VAL A 307 0.28 -7.00 -1.10
C VAL A 307 -0.63 -5.78 -1.05
N ASN A 308 -0.03 -4.60 -1.18
CA ASN A 308 -0.72 -3.38 -1.54
C ASN A 308 -0.06 -2.73 -2.75
N ARG A 309 -0.82 -1.92 -3.49
CA ARG A 309 -0.40 -1.38 -4.78
C ARG A 309 -0.71 0.11 -4.87
N GLY A 310 -0.12 0.79 -5.85
CA GLY A 310 -0.42 2.16 -6.23
C GLY A 310 0.39 3.25 -5.56
N GLY A 311 1.01 2.98 -4.41
CA GLY A 311 1.62 4.03 -3.61
C GLY A 311 0.58 4.92 -2.93
N SER A 312 1.00 6.05 -2.40
CA SER A 312 0.10 6.98 -1.73
C SER A 312 0.59 8.43 -1.84
N PHE A 313 -0.19 9.37 -1.30
CA PHE A 313 0.19 10.78 -1.18
C PHE A 313 1.49 11.02 -0.40
N LEU A 314 2.04 9.99 0.24
CA LEU A 314 3.32 10.03 0.95
C LEU A 314 4.51 9.53 0.12
N CYS A 315 4.26 9.02 -1.08
CA CYS A 315 5.29 8.49 -1.96
C CYS A 315 5.95 9.59 -2.81
N ASN A 316 7.25 9.50 -2.98
CA ASN A 316 8.05 10.36 -3.86
C ASN A 316 9.34 9.66 -4.29
N ASP A 317 10.12 10.29 -5.14
CA ASP A 317 11.39 9.77 -5.66
C ASP A 317 12.55 9.77 -4.63
N GLN A 318 12.40 10.45 -3.48
CA GLN A 318 13.44 10.50 -2.44
C GLN A 318 13.35 9.34 -1.44
N TYR A 319 12.13 8.83 -1.20
CA TYR A 319 11.88 7.85 -0.16
C TYR A 319 11.11 6.63 -0.66
N CYS A 320 10.04 6.82 -1.43
CA CYS A 320 9.16 5.77 -1.91
C CYS A 320 8.72 6.01 -3.35
N GLU A 321 9.34 5.36 -4.31
CA GLU A 321 8.92 5.45 -5.71
C GLU A 321 7.82 4.44 -6.10
N ARG A 322 7.18 3.78 -5.14
CA ARG A 322 6.27 2.64 -5.40
C ARG A 322 4.86 3.06 -5.85
N TYR A 323 4.71 4.29 -6.32
CA TYR A 323 3.53 4.77 -7.07
C TYR A 323 3.60 4.49 -8.59
N LYS A 324 4.66 3.82 -9.04
CA LYS A 324 4.79 3.33 -10.43
C LYS A 324 3.94 2.07 -10.60
N ALA A 325 3.27 1.94 -11.75
CA ALA A 325 2.26 0.90 -12.00
C ALA A 325 2.78 -0.54 -11.81
N ASN A 326 4.06 -0.76 -12.05
CA ASN A 326 4.73 -2.07 -11.99
C ASN A 326 5.53 -2.30 -10.70
N THR A 327 5.21 -1.55 -9.64
CA THR A 327 5.81 -1.69 -8.31
C THR A 327 4.77 -2.14 -7.30
N ARG A 328 5.20 -2.73 -6.22
CA ARG A 328 4.36 -3.29 -5.17
C ARG A 328 4.81 -2.86 -3.79
N GLY A 329 3.89 -2.85 -2.85
CA GLY A 329 4.16 -2.73 -1.43
C GLY A 329 3.68 -3.97 -0.68
N LYS A 330 3.86 -3.95 0.63
CA LYS A 330 3.41 -4.98 1.56
C LYS A 330 2.97 -4.32 2.85
N ALA A 331 1.94 -4.85 3.48
CA ALA A 331 1.50 -4.38 4.78
C ALA A 331 1.00 -5.54 5.65
N ASP A 332 1.18 -5.39 6.97
CA ASP A 332 0.60 -6.27 7.97
C ASP A 332 -0.93 -6.19 7.89
N VAL A 333 -1.58 -7.35 7.80
CA VAL A 333 -3.04 -7.46 7.67
C VAL A 333 -3.81 -6.84 8.83
N ASN A 334 -3.16 -6.70 9.99
CA ASN A 334 -3.72 -6.18 11.23
C ASN A 334 -3.32 -4.73 11.52
N THR A 335 -2.72 -4.04 10.56
CA THR A 335 -2.35 -2.63 10.71
C THR A 335 -3.20 -1.76 9.79
N SER A 336 -3.64 -0.63 10.31
CA SER A 336 -4.37 0.39 9.57
C SER A 336 -3.64 1.73 9.65
N THR A 337 -3.68 2.51 8.57
CA THR A 337 -2.94 3.77 8.47
C THR A 337 -3.71 4.80 7.66
N ASN A 338 -3.34 6.08 7.82
CA ASN A 338 -4.02 7.18 7.12
C ASN A 338 -3.67 7.31 5.62
N ASN A 339 -2.97 6.34 5.05
CA ASN A 339 -2.61 6.31 3.63
C ASN A 339 -2.90 4.95 2.95
N VAL A 340 -3.70 4.09 3.59
CA VAL A 340 -4.11 2.78 3.04
C VAL A 340 -5.63 2.70 2.97
N GLY A 341 -6.11 2.41 1.77
CA GLY A 341 -7.50 2.17 1.41
C GLY A 341 -7.59 0.94 0.50
N PHE A 342 -8.57 0.93 -0.42
CA PHE A 342 -8.78 -0.19 -1.35
C PHE A 342 -9.77 0.17 -2.45
N ARG A 343 -9.81 -0.63 -3.50
CA ARG A 343 -10.90 -0.74 -4.48
C ARG A 343 -11.30 -2.19 -4.66
N CYS A 344 -12.46 -2.44 -5.26
CA CYS A 344 -12.96 -3.79 -5.45
C CYS A 344 -13.02 -4.20 -6.92
N VAL A 345 -13.10 -5.51 -7.12
CA VAL A 345 -13.37 -6.16 -8.41
C VAL A 345 -14.56 -7.09 -8.29
N LYS A 346 -15.14 -7.45 -9.43
CA LYS A 346 -16.24 -8.41 -9.54
C LYS A 346 -15.99 -9.33 -10.72
N ASP A 347 -16.22 -10.60 -10.52
CA ASP A 347 -16.17 -11.58 -11.59
C ASP A 347 -17.36 -11.41 -12.56
N ILE A 348 -17.19 -11.89 -13.80
CA ILE A 348 -18.23 -11.84 -14.86
C ILE A 348 -19.35 -12.82 -14.53
#